data_4818b5019e254ef941abeac013a7403d
#
_entry.id   4818b5019e254ef941abeac013a7403d
#
_cell.length_a   1.000
_cell.length_b   1.000
_cell.length_c   1.000
_cell.angle_alpha   90.00
_cell.angle_beta   90.00
_cell.angle_gamma   90.00
#
_symmetry.space_group_name_H-M   'P 1'
#
loop_
_entity.id
_entity.type
_entity.pdbx_description
1 polymer ?
#
loop_
_entity_poly.entity_id
_entity_poly.type
_entity_poly.pdbx_seq_one_letter_code
_entity_poly.pdbx_strand_id
1 'polypeptide(L)'
;MSIEVMTLLFFGSLLFFLLLGLPLAFVLGGVSVVFLYFTWGFDSFYMVVSQIWGTMESFTLVAIPLFVFMAMILERTGVARDLYRMMYLWFGGLRGGLAIGTLGICAVFAAMVGISGAAVVAMGAIALPSMLSRGYDKQMALGVINTGGGWGVLIPPSILMILYALITGVSVGKMFAAGVMPGIMLMVLTTLYIVVRCALQPDLAPALPKEDRASWPEKFRALRSVLLPISVVGMVLGSIMGGLTTPTEAAAMGVLGALISAAVYGE
;
A
#
# COMPACT_ATOMS: atom_id res chain seq x y z
N MET A 1 25.08 33.98 -11.87
CA MET A 1 25.36 32.61 -12.43
C MET A 1 24.38 32.38 -13.53
N SER A 2 24.80 31.70 -14.64
CA SER A 2 23.82 31.28 -15.66
C SER A 2 22.87 30.21 -15.08
N ILE A 3 21.64 30.17 -15.59
CA ILE A 3 20.62 29.19 -15.13
C ILE A 3 21.13 27.75 -15.29
N GLU A 4 21.89 27.49 -16.35
CA GLU A 4 22.47 26.17 -16.64
C GLU A 4 23.45 25.71 -15.56
N VAL A 5 24.38 26.59 -15.15
CA VAL A 5 25.36 26.30 -14.09
C VAL A 5 24.66 26.09 -12.75
N MET A 6 23.66 26.89 -12.46
CA MET A 6 22.88 26.76 -11.22
C MET A 6 22.11 25.44 -11.15
N THR A 7 21.49 25.07 -12.27
CA THR A 7 20.78 23.76 -12.39
C THR A 7 21.73 22.60 -12.22
N LEU A 8 22.90 22.66 -12.88
CA LEU A 8 23.92 21.61 -12.79
C LEU A 8 24.47 21.46 -11.36
N LEU A 9 24.72 22.57 -10.67
CA LEU A 9 25.18 22.56 -9.28
C LEU A 9 24.09 22.04 -8.35
N PHE A 10 22.83 22.44 -8.55
CA PHE A 10 21.71 21.98 -7.72
C PHE A 10 21.52 20.46 -7.83
N PHE A 11 21.33 19.92 -9.03
CA PHE A 11 21.16 18.50 -9.22
C PHE A 11 22.45 17.70 -8.93
N GLY A 12 23.61 18.26 -9.25
CA GLY A 12 24.90 17.66 -8.93
C GLY A 12 25.12 17.51 -7.42
N SER A 13 24.79 18.54 -6.63
CA SER A 13 24.87 18.47 -5.17
C SER A 13 23.85 17.50 -4.58
N LEU A 14 22.62 17.46 -5.10
CA LEU A 14 21.62 16.46 -4.70
C LEU A 14 22.14 15.03 -4.89
N LEU A 15 22.61 14.73 -6.10
CA LEU A 15 23.18 13.41 -6.40
C LEU A 15 24.39 13.09 -5.54
N PHE A 16 25.30 14.03 -5.36
CA PHE A 16 26.49 13.86 -4.53
C PHE A 16 26.12 13.47 -3.09
N PHE A 17 25.24 14.24 -2.43
CA PHE A 17 24.84 13.94 -1.06
C PHE A 17 24.01 12.64 -0.93
N LEU A 18 23.21 12.31 -1.93
CA LEU A 18 22.51 11.02 -1.97
C LEU A 18 23.47 9.83 -2.10
N LEU A 19 24.53 9.97 -2.91
CA LEU A 19 25.57 8.93 -3.04
C LEU A 19 26.38 8.75 -1.76
N LEU A 20 26.48 9.77 -0.89
CA LEU A 20 27.06 9.65 0.44
C LEU A 20 26.14 8.91 1.44
N GLY A 21 24.95 8.49 1.01
CA GLY A 21 24.02 7.74 1.86
C GLY A 21 23.21 8.61 2.83
N LEU A 22 23.17 9.92 2.67
CA LEU A 22 22.37 10.80 3.51
C LEU A 22 20.87 10.58 3.24
N PRO A 23 19.99 10.65 4.26
CA PRO A 23 18.56 10.50 4.06
C PRO A 23 17.98 11.55 3.12
N LEU A 24 17.14 11.12 2.18
CA LEU A 24 16.57 11.95 1.11
C LEU A 24 15.95 13.26 1.60
N ALA A 25 15.21 13.22 2.72
CA ALA A 25 14.55 14.41 3.28
C ALA A 25 15.55 15.51 3.67
N PHE A 26 16.67 15.13 4.29
CA PHE A 26 17.72 16.09 4.67
C PHE A 26 18.47 16.64 3.46
N VAL A 27 18.74 15.79 2.47
CA VAL A 27 19.40 16.24 1.24
C VAL A 27 18.51 17.21 0.46
N LEU A 28 17.26 16.87 0.23
CA LEU A 28 16.32 17.75 -0.47
C LEU A 28 16.11 19.08 0.27
N GLY A 29 15.82 19.01 1.59
CA GLY A 29 15.61 20.20 2.39
C GLY A 29 16.87 21.06 2.50
N GLY A 30 18.01 20.46 2.86
CA GLY A 30 19.26 21.19 3.06
C GLY A 30 19.79 21.85 1.78
N VAL A 31 19.85 21.09 0.67
CA VAL A 31 20.29 21.66 -0.62
C VAL A 31 19.36 22.77 -1.07
N SER A 32 18.02 22.59 -0.95
CA SER A 32 17.05 23.62 -1.33
C SER A 32 17.24 24.91 -0.52
N VAL A 33 17.42 24.80 0.78
CA VAL A 33 17.65 25.97 1.67
C VAL A 33 18.94 26.68 1.33
N VAL A 34 20.04 25.94 1.08
CA VAL A 34 21.33 26.53 0.68
C VAL A 34 21.20 27.26 -0.66
N PHE A 35 20.58 26.67 -1.65
CA PHE A 35 20.39 27.31 -2.96
C PHE A 35 19.45 28.52 -2.88
N LEU A 36 18.39 28.45 -2.08
CA LEU A 36 17.52 29.62 -1.83
C LEU A 36 18.32 30.81 -1.23
N TYR A 37 19.16 30.53 -0.25
CA TYR A 37 20.00 31.57 0.34
C TYR A 37 20.95 32.24 -0.68
N PHE A 38 21.62 31.44 -1.52
CA PHE A 38 22.54 31.97 -2.52
C PHE A 38 21.85 32.68 -3.68
N THR A 39 20.60 32.35 -3.98
CA THR A 39 19.86 32.97 -5.08
C THR A 39 19.04 34.18 -4.66
N TRP A 40 18.42 34.16 -3.49
CA TRP A 40 17.43 35.14 -3.05
C TRP A 40 17.85 35.89 -1.74
N GLY A 41 18.97 35.48 -1.14
CA GLY A 41 19.49 36.09 0.07
C GLY A 41 18.78 35.66 1.34
N PHE A 42 19.00 36.38 2.43
CA PHE A 42 18.52 36.04 3.77
C PHE A 42 16.97 36.02 3.87
N ASP A 43 16.30 36.90 3.11
CA ASP A 43 14.83 36.99 3.10
C ASP A 43 14.13 35.72 2.59
N SER A 44 14.86 34.86 1.85
CA SER A 44 14.35 33.59 1.41
C SER A 44 14.00 32.61 2.53
N PHE A 45 14.58 32.74 3.71
CA PHE A 45 14.23 31.93 4.88
C PHE A 45 12.79 32.13 5.33
N TYR A 46 12.24 33.34 5.17
CA TYR A 46 10.82 33.56 5.43
C TYR A 46 9.92 32.70 4.54
N MET A 47 10.28 32.50 3.26
CA MET A 47 9.55 31.66 2.35
C MET A 47 9.58 30.18 2.79
N VAL A 48 10.75 29.71 3.26
CA VAL A 48 10.89 28.33 3.78
C VAL A 48 9.99 28.12 5.00
N VAL A 49 10.06 29.05 5.97
CA VAL A 49 9.23 28.98 7.18
C VAL A 49 7.74 29.04 6.85
N SER A 50 7.34 29.96 5.97
CA SER A 50 5.95 30.11 5.53
C SER A 50 5.43 28.83 4.85
N GLN A 51 6.25 28.20 4.00
CA GLN A 51 5.88 26.95 3.31
C GLN A 51 5.75 25.78 4.29
N ILE A 52 6.68 25.67 5.25
CA ILE A 52 6.60 24.65 6.31
C ILE A 52 5.32 24.86 7.12
N TRP A 53 5.06 26.10 7.55
CA TRP A 53 3.87 26.44 8.34
C TRP A 53 2.58 26.12 7.58
N GLY A 54 2.45 26.55 6.33
CA GLY A 54 1.28 26.25 5.50
C GLY A 54 1.08 24.73 5.28
N THR A 55 2.17 23.96 5.21
CA THR A 55 2.08 22.50 5.14
C THR A 55 1.60 21.89 6.46
N MET A 56 2.12 22.39 7.61
CA MET A 56 1.73 21.89 8.94
C MET A 56 0.26 22.20 9.28
N GLU A 57 -0.29 23.30 8.79
CA GLU A 57 -1.71 23.66 8.97
C GLU A 57 -2.66 22.89 8.03
N SER A 58 -2.15 22.10 7.11
CA SER A 58 -2.99 21.36 6.16
C SER A 58 -3.80 20.28 6.85
N PHE A 59 -5.13 20.50 6.92
CA PHE A 59 -6.07 19.53 7.48
C PHE A 59 -6.04 18.17 6.75
N THR A 60 -5.70 18.16 5.47
CA THR A 60 -5.58 16.92 4.67
C THR A 60 -4.48 16.01 5.20
N LEU A 61 -3.40 16.55 5.79
CA LEU A 61 -2.32 15.74 6.36
C LEU A 61 -2.75 14.94 7.60
N VAL A 62 -3.79 15.39 8.32
CA VAL A 62 -4.33 14.66 9.48
C VAL A 62 -4.91 13.30 9.06
N ALA A 63 -5.32 13.16 7.82
CA ALA A 63 -5.77 11.86 7.29
C ALA A 63 -4.67 10.79 7.34
N ILE A 64 -3.39 11.17 7.16
CA ILE A 64 -2.26 10.22 7.12
C ILE A 64 -2.10 9.44 8.43
N PRO A 65 -1.90 10.10 9.60
CA PRO A 65 -1.77 9.38 10.86
C PRO A 65 -3.03 8.58 11.21
N LEU A 66 -4.22 9.04 10.83
CA LEU A 66 -5.47 8.31 11.05
C LEU A 66 -5.52 7.03 10.19
N PHE A 67 -5.15 7.09 8.90
CA PHE A 67 -5.07 5.88 8.07
C PHE A 67 -4.00 4.91 8.56
N VAL A 68 -2.83 5.42 8.99
CA VAL A 68 -1.78 4.58 9.58
C VAL A 68 -2.30 3.90 10.86
N PHE A 69 -3.00 4.64 11.70
CA PHE A 69 -3.56 4.09 12.95
C PHE A 69 -4.63 3.04 12.68
N MET A 70 -5.55 3.30 11.73
CA MET A 70 -6.53 2.31 11.25
C MET A 70 -5.83 1.04 10.77
N ALA A 71 -4.80 1.19 9.94
CA ALA A 71 -4.03 0.08 9.39
C ALA A 71 -3.35 -0.75 10.49
N MET A 72 -2.71 -0.10 11.46
CA MET A 72 -2.04 -0.77 12.58
C MET A 72 -3.02 -1.56 13.47
N ILE A 73 -4.23 -1.04 13.70
CA ILE A 73 -5.27 -1.76 14.42
C ILE A 73 -5.65 -3.01 13.63
N LEU A 74 -6.01 -2.86 12.34
CA LEU A 74 -6.41 -3.98 11.49
C LEU A 74 -5.30 -5.02 11.30
N GLU A 75 -4.05 -4.61 11.27
CA GLU A 75 -2.90 -5.53 11.19
C GLU A 75 -2.76 -6.36 12.47
N ARG A 76 -2.94 -5.75 13.63
CA ARG A 76 -2.81 -6.44 14.94
C ARG A 76 -3.98 -7.39 15.24
N THR A 77 -5.14 -7.18 14.65
CA THR A 77 -6.31 -8.07 14.80
C THR A 77 -6.20 -9.40 14.03
N GLY A 78 -5.03 -9.77 13.53
CA GLY A 78 -4.85 -11.04 12.82
C GLY A 78 -5.53 -11.13 11.46
N VAL A 79 -6.13 -10.05 10.98
CA VAL A 79 -6.86 -9.98 9.70
C VAL A 79 -6.02 -10.48 8.52
N ALA A 80 -4.71 -10.16 8.51
CA ALA A 80 -3.81 -10.63 7.45
C ALA A 80 -3.73 -12.16 7.41
N ARG A 81 -3.72 -12.83 8.56
CA ARG A 81 -3.71 -14.28 8.68
C ARG A 81 -5.03 -14.90 8.24
N ASP A 82 -6.14 -14.29 8.62
CA ASP A 82 -7.48 -14.75 8.24
C ASP A 82 -7.74 -14.59 6.74
N LEU A 83 -7.31 -13.45 6.16
CA LEU A 83 -7.32 -13.22 4.72
C LEU A 83 -6.49 -14.31 4.01
N TYR A 84 -5.28 -14.60 4.51
CA TYR A 84 -4.44 -15.63 3.92
C TYR A 84 -5.11 -17.01 4.00
N ARG A 85 -5.66 -17.37 5.16
CA ARG A 85 -6.42 -18.62 5.34
C ARG A 85 -7.60 -18.71 4.38
N MET A 86 -8.36 -17.64 4.24
CA MET A 86 -9.50 -17.59 3.32
C MET A 86 -9.08 -17.83 1.87
N MET A 87 -8.08 -17.08 1.38
CA MET A 87 -7.59 -17.23 0.01
C MET A 87 -6.96 -18.62 -0.24
N TYR A 88 -6.25 -19.15 0.75
CA TYR A 88 -5.71 -20.49 0.73
C TYR A 88 -6.81 -21.54 0.50
N LEU A 89 -7.91 -21.47 1.24
CA LEU A 89 -9.03 -22.38 1.13
C LEU A 89 -9.77 -22.25 -0.22
N TRP A 90 -9.86 -21.02 -0.75
CA TRP A 90 -10.56 -20.76 -2.00
C TRP A 90 -9.75 -21.15 -3.24
N PHE A 91 -8.49 -20.76 -3.30
CA PHE A 91 -7.66 -20.85 -4.50
C PHE A 91 -6.62 -21.99 -4.45
N GLY A 92 -6.35 -22.60 -3.30
CA GLY A 92 -5.31 -23.61 -3.15
C GLY A 92 -5.46 -24.84 -4.06
N GLY A 93 -6.68 -25.16 -4.50
CA GLY A 93 -6.94 -26.24 -5.45
C GLY A 93 -6.53 -25.96 -6.91
N LEU A 94 -6.11 -24.73 -7.22
CA LEU A 94 -5.67 -24.33 -8.56
C LEU A 94 -4.14 -24.33 -8.63
N ARG A 95 -3.56 -24.63 -9.80
CA ARG A 95 -2.13 -24.40 -10.06
C ARG A 95 -1.85 -22.92 -10.00
N GLY A 96 -0.84 -22.51 -9.22
CA GLY A 96 -0.60 -21.10 -8.94
C GLY A 96 -1.63 -20.44 -8.02
N GLY A 97 -2.58 -21.20 -7.48
CA GLY A 97 -3.69 -20.66 -6.70
C GLY A 97 -3.26 -19.91 -5.44
N LEU A 98 -2.21 -20.40 -4.73
CA LEU A 98 -1.67 -19.67 -3.58
C LEU A 98 -1.01 -18.35 -4.00
N ALA A 99 -0.35 -18.30 -5.15
CA ALA A 99 0.23 -17.08 -5.69
C ALA A 99 -0.86 -16.05 -6.02
N ILE A 100 -1.92 -16.48 -6.73
CA ILE A 100 -3.08 -15.63 -7.05
C ILE A 100 -3.78 -15.17 -5.77
N GLY A 101 -3.99 -16.09 -4.82
CA GLY A 101 -4.56 -15.76 -3.52
C GLY A 101 -3.72 -14.74 -2.75
N THR A 102 -2.40 -14.90 -2.74
CA THR A 102 -1.47 -13.94 -2.11
C THR A 102 -1.55 -12.58 -2.77
N LEU A 103 -1.63 -12.49 -4.09
CA LEU A 103 -1.86 -11.20 -4.78
C LEU A 103 -3.18 -10.55 -4.36
N GLY A 104 -4.27 -11.32 -4.30
CA GLY A 104 -5.56 -10.81 -3.84
C GLY A 104 -5.52 -10.28 -2.41
N ILE A 105 -4.81 -10.98 -1.52
CA ILE A 105 -4.59 -10.51 -0.15
C ILE A 105 -3.76 -9.23 -0.13
N CYS A 106 -2.67 -9.20 -0.88
CA CYS A 106 -1.84 -8.00 -0.97
C CYS A 106 -2.64 -6.79 -1.45
N ALA A 107 -3.56 -6.96 -2.39
CA ALA A 107 -4.44 -5.88 -2.85
C ALA A 107 -5.37 -5.37 -1.73
N VAL A 108 -6.01 -6.28 -0.99
CA VAL A 108 -6.86 -5.91 0.16
C VAL A 108 -6.02 -5.29 1.27
N PHE A 109 -4.88 -5.89 1.59
CA PHE A 109 -3.98 -5.39 2.62
C PHE A 109 -3.35 -4.04 2.24
N ALA A 110 -3.02 -3.86 0.97
CA ALA A 110 -2.58 -2.59 0.41
C ALA A 110 -3.62 -1.48 0.63
N ALA A 111 -4.89 -1.80 0.35
CA ALA A 111 -6.01 -0.89 0.60
C ALA A 111 -6.25 -0.61 2.10
N MET A 112 -5.82 -1.49 2.99
CA MET A 112 -5.92 -1.29 4.45
C MET A 112 -4.78 -0.44 5.00
N VAL A 113 -3.55 -0.65 4.52
CA VAL A 113 -2.32 -0.10 5.10
C VAL A 113 -1.85 1.16 4.35
N GLY A 114 -2.06 1.22 3.04
CA GLY A 114 -1.64 2.34 2.20
C GLY A 114 -0.12 2.52 2.07
N ILE A 115 0.67 1.55 2.56
CA ILE A 115 2.14 1.54 2.55
C ILE A 115 2.64 0.21 1.99
N SER A 116 3.40 0.24 0.90
CA SER A 116 3.89 -0.96 0.23
C SER A 116 4.81 -1.84 1.09
N GLY A 117 5.73 -1.21 1.82
CA GLY A 117 6.71 -1.94 2.64
C GLY A 117 6.08 -2.81 3.73
N ALA A 118 5.05 -2.29 4.42
CA ALA A 118 4.33 -3.03 5.46
C ALA A 118 3.63 -4.28 4.88
N ALA A 119 2.97 -4.14 3.73
CA ALA A 119 2.32 -5.25 3.06
C ALA A 119 3.31 -6.34 2.62
N VAL A 120 4.47 -5.95 2.09
CA VAL A 120 5.54 -6.90 1.71
C VAL A 120 6.05 -7.66 2.92
N VAL A 121 6.34 -6.98 4.04
CA VAL A 121 6.87 -7.60 5.25
C VAL A 121 5.83 -8.54 5.87
N ALA A 122 4.58 -8.11 6.02
CA ALA A 122 3.52 -8.93 6.58
C ALA A 122 3.27 -10.20 5.75
N MET A 123 3.15 -10.05 4.42
CA MET A 123 2.94 -11.19 3.54
C MET A 123 4.21 -12.06 3.41
N GLY A 124 5.40 -11.47 3.49
CA GLY A 124 6.66 -12.20 3.56
C GLY A 124 6.72 -13.14 4.77
N ALA A 125 6.24 -12.68 5.92
CA ALA A 125 6.19 -13.51 7.13
C ALA A 125 5.12 -14.61 7.09
N ILE A 126 3.99 -14.38 6.43
CA ILE A 126 2.84 -15.31 6.44
C ILE A 126 2.83 -16.20 5.18
N ALA A 127 2.92 -15.61 3.99
CA ALA A 127 2.71 -16.33 2.73
C ALA A 127 3.97 -17.07 2.26
N LEU A 128 5.16 -16.48 2.43
CA LEU A 128 6.40 -17.07 1.91
C LEU A 128 6.68 -18.46 2.51
N PRO A 129 6.67 -18.68 3.84
CA PRO A 129 6.90 -20.00 4.41
C PRO A 129 5.86 -21.02 3.93
N SER A 130 4.60 -20.61 3.83
CA SER A 130 3.52 -21.46 3.36
C SER A 130 3.65 -21.86 1.89
N MET A 131 4.08 -20.94 1.02
CA MET A 131 4.32 -21.23 -0.40
C MET A 131 5.52 -22.16 -0.58
N LEU A 132 6.65 -21.90 0.12
CA LEU A 132 7.86 -22.70 0.03
C LEU A 132 7.64 -24.13 0.56
N SER A 133 6.92 -24.30 1.68
CA SER A 133 6.62 -25.63 2.23
C SER A 133 5.74 -26.50 1.30
N ARG A 134 5.10 -25.87 0.31
CA ARG A 134 4.24 -26.55 -0.69
C ARG A 134 4.91 -26.69 -2.05
N GLY A 135 6.22 -26.49 -2.11
CA GLY A 135 7.02 -26.69 -3.32
C GLY A 135 6.89 -25.58 -4.36
N TYR A 136 6.41 -24.38 -3.97
CA TYR A 136 6.46 -23.23 -4.88
C TYR A 136 7.90 -22.81 -5.14
N ASP A 137 8.18 -22.43 -6.37
CA ASP A 137 9.47 -21.85 -6.74
C ASP A 137 9.72 -20.57 -5.91
N LYS A 138 10.94 -20.43 -5.40
CA LYS A 138 11.32 -19.31 -4.53
C LYS A 138 11.22 -17.96 -5.22
N GLN A 139 11.58 -17.89 -6.51
CA GLN A 139 11.53 -16.64 -7.27
C GLN A 139 10.08 -16.24 -7.53
N MET A 140 9.22 -17.22 -7.84
CA MET A 140 7.79 -16.99 -8.00
C MET A 140 7.16 -16.47 -6.70
N ALA A 141 7.44 -17.11 -5.56
CA ALA A 141 6.89 -16.71 -4.27
C ALA A 141 7.33 -15.28 -3.86
N LEU A 142 8.62 -14.98 -3.98
CA LEU A 142 9.15 -13.65 -3.68
C LEU A 142 8.63 -12.59 -4.66
N GLY A 143 8.56 -12.91 -5.96
CA GLY A 143 8.03 -12.01 -6.99
C GLY A 143 6.57 -11.63 -6.74
N VAL A 144 5.73 -12.60 -6.39
CA VAL A 144 4.32 -12.39 -6.06
C VAL A 144 4.15 -11.46 -4.85
N ILE A 145 4.90 -11.70 -3.76
CA ILE A 145 4.80 -10.91 -2.54
C ILE A 145 5.26 -9.47 -2.79
N ASN A 146 6.40 -9.28 -3.48
CA ASN A 146 6.91 -7.94 -3.78
C ASN A 146 5.98 -7.17 -4.73
N THR A 147 5.49 -7.82 -5.78
CA THR A 147 4.56 -7.18 -6.73
C THR A 147 3.26 -6.80 -6.05
N GLY A 148 2.65 -7.74 -5.31
CA GLY A 148 1.40 -7.49 -4.61
C GLY A 148 1.53 -6.40 -3.54
N GLY A 149 2.59 -6.44 -2.74
CA GLY A 149 2.86 -5.41 -1.73
C GLY A 149 3.14 -4.03 -2.34
N GLY A 150 3.77 -3.97 -3.51
CA GLY A 150 3.99 -2.73 -4.26
C GLY A 150 2.68 -2.00 -4.64
N TRP A 151 1.56 -2.70 -4.75
CA TRP A 151 0.27 -2.09 -5.07
C TRP A 151 -0.28 -1.16 -3.98
N GLY A 152 0.25 -1.21 -2.75
CA GLY A 152 -0.13 -0.30 -1.67
C GLY A 152 0.09 1.19 -1.98
N VAL A 153 0.90 1.49 -2.99
CA VAL A 153 1.05 2.86 -3.51
C VAL A 153 -0.10 3.27 -4.43
N LEU A 154 -0.67 2.32 -5.18
CA LEU A 154 -1.67 2.59 -6.23
C LEU A 154 -3.10 2.31 -5.78
N ILE A 155 -3.30 1.30 -4.93
CA ILE A 155 -4.65 0.95 -4.46
C ILE A 155 -5.01 1.85 -3.29
N PRO A 156 -6.08 2.67 -3.39
CA PRO A 156 -6.48 3.55 -2.30
C PRO A 156 -7.05 2.76 -1.09
N PRO A 157 -7.01 3.37 0.13
CA PRO A 157 -6.34 4.62 0.45
C PRO A 157 -4.82 4.52 0.46
N SER A 158 -4.13 5.43 -0.20
CA SER A 158 -2.67 5.46 -0.29
C SER A 158 -2.13 6.77 0.26
N ILE A 159 -1.16 6.67 1.17
CA ILE A 159 -0.51 7.84 1.78
C ILE A 159 0.21 8.68 0.72
N LEU A 160 0.88 8.03 -0.24
CA LEU A 160 1.56 8.74 -1.31
C LEU A 160 0.59 9.51 -2.22
N MET A 161 -0.60 8.97 -2.46
CA MET A 161 -1.64 9.68 -3.21
C MET A 161 -2.17 10.90 -2.45
N ILE A 162 -2.29 10.83 -1.12
CA ILE A 162 -2.69 11.98 -0.29
C ILE A 162 -1.63 13.08 -0.39
N LEU A 163 -0.35 12.72 -0.22
CA LEU A 163 0.76 13.67 -0.34
C LEU A 163 0.84 14.29 -1.74
N TYR A 164 0.70 13.46 -2.78
CA TYR A 164 0.69 13.95 -4.15
C TYR A 164 -0.47 14.90 -4.42
N ALA A 165 -1.67 14.56 -3.96
CA ALA A 165 -2.85 15.40 -4.09
C ALA A 165 -2.66 16.76 -3.39
N LEU A 166 -2.05 16.76 -2.20
CA LEU A 166 -1.73 17.98 -1.45
C LEU A 166 -0.75 18.89 -2.23
N ILE A 167 0.34 18.31 -2.75
CA ILE A 167 1.38 19.06 -3.46
C ILE A 167 0.85 19.64 -4.79
N THR A 168 0.01 18.87 -5.48
CA THR A 168 -0.53 19.27 -6.80
C THR A 168 -1.82 20.08 -6.72
N GLY A 169 -2.41 20.23 -5.53
CA GLY A 169 -3.70 20.92 -5.35
C GLY A 169 -4.90 20.15 -5.91
N VAL A 170 -4.75 18.86 -6.22
CA VAL A 170 -5.82 18.00 -6.72
C VAL A 170 -6.60 17.41 -5.54
N SER A 171 -7.91 17.22 -5.70
CA SER A 171 -8.73 16.54 -4.68
C SER A 171 -8.24 15.11 -4.43
N VAL A 172 -8.08 14.74 -3.15
CA VAL A 172 -7.67 13.38 -2.74
C VAL A 172 -8.67 12.33 -3.26
N GLY A 173 -9.97 12.63 -3.25
CA GLY A 173 -10.98 11.72 -3.80
C GLY A 173 -10.80 11.46 -5.30
N LYS A 174 -10.47 12.51 -6.08
CA LYS A 174 -10.15 12.36 -7.51
C LYS A 174 -8.86 11.56 -7.71
N MET A 175 -7.87 11.78 -6.86
CA MET A 175 -6.61 11.03 -6.91
C MET A 175 -6.83 9.54 -6.60
N PHE A 176 -7.64 9.22 -5.60
CA PHE A 176 -8.01 7.85 -5.27
C PHE A 176 -8.78 7.19 -6.42
N ALA A 177 -9.75 7.87 -6.99
CA ALA A 177 -10.50 7.37 -8.15
C ALA A 177 -9.56 7.08 -9.35
N ALA A 178 -8.59 7.96 -9.60
CA ALA A 178 -7.61 7.78 -10.66
C ALA A 178 -6.68 6.57 -10.42
N GLY A 179 -6.37 6.23 -9.16
CA GLY A 179 -5.53 5.10 -8.79
C GLY A 179 -6.20 3.73 -8.94
N VAL A 180 -7.53 3.67 -8.82
CA VAL A 180 -8.28 2.41 -8.90
C VAL A 180 -8.07 1.70 -10.23
N MET A 181 -8.18 2.41 -11.34
CA MET A 181 -8.08 1.81 -12.67
C MET A 181 -6.68 1.19 -12.94
N PRO A 182 -5.57 1.91 -12.74
CA PRO A 182 -4.23 1.34 -12.86
C PRO A 182 -3.99 0.19 -11.88
N GLY A 183 -4.49 0.30 -10.64
CA GLY A 183 -4.38 -0.76 -9.64
C GLY A 183 -5.06 -2.05 -10.08
N ILE A 184 -6.30 -1.98 -10.55
CA ILE A 184 -7.04 -3.12 -11.09
C ILE A 184 -6.33 -3.69 -12.33
N MET A 185 -5.86 -2.83 -13.23
CA MET A 185 -5.15 -3.26 -14.43
C MET A 185 -3.89 -4.07 -14.08
N LEU A 186 -3.08 -3.58 -13.14
CA LEU A 186 -1.88 -4.29 -12.67
C LEU A 186 -2.25 -5.62 -12.00
N MET A 187 -3.31 -5.65 -11.19
CA MET A 187 -3.78 -6.87 -10.55
C MET A 187 -4.19 -7.91 -11.60
N VAL A 188 -4.95 -7.52 -12.62
CA VAL A 188 -5.37 -8.41 -13.71
C VAL A 188 -4.19 -8.90 -14.52
N LEU A 189 -3.28 -8.00 -14.94
CA LEU A 189 -2.09 -8.35 -15.72
C LEU A 189 -1.17 -9.32 -14.96
N THR A 190 -0.92 -9.04 -13.68
CA THR A 190 -0.07 -9.90 -12.84
C THR A 190 -0.72 -11.26 -12.60
N THR A 191 -2.03 -11.28 -12.34
CA THR A 191 -2.78 -12.54 -12.19
C THR A 191 -2.74 -13.35 -13.49
N LEU A 192 -2.97 -12.72 -14.62
CA LEU A 192 -2.89 -13.35 -15.94
C LEU A 192 -1.48 -13.91 -16.19
N TYR A 193 -0.43 -13.13 -15.89
CA TYR A 193 0.96 -13.60 -15.98
C TYR A 193 1.18 -14.86 -15.16
N ILE A 194 0.72 -14.92 -13.90
CA ILE A 194 0.86 -16.10 -13.04
C ILE A 194 0.10 -17.30 -13.62
N VAL A 195 -1.14 -17.10 -14.07
CA VAL A 195 -1.96 -18.17 -14.67
C VAL A 195 -1.24 -18.75 -15.89
N VAL A 196 -0.79 -17.91 -16.81
CA VAL A 196 -0.06 -18.33 -18.01
C VAL A 196 1.27 -19.02 -17.64
N ARG A 197 2.03 -18.44 -16.71
CA ARG A 197 3.31 -19.00 -16.28
C ARG A 197 3.15 -20.38 -15.64
N CYS A 198 2.16 -20.56 -14.75
CA CYS A 198 1.88 -21.83 -14.10
C CYS A 198 1.23 -22.87 -15.05
N ALA A 199 0.56 -22.42 -16.12
CA ALA A 199 0.07 -23.30 -17.16
C ALA A 199 1.19 -23.86 -18.03
N LEU A 200 2.20 -23.01 -18.37
CA LEU A 200 3.36 -23.39 -19.18
C LEU A 200 4.40 -24.19 -18.38
N GLN A 201 4.54 -23.91 -17.10
CA GLN A 201 5.50 -24.54 -16.18
C GLN A 201 4.80 -24.96 -14.89
N PRO A 202 4.10 -26.12 -14.90
CA PRO A 202 3.28 -26.58 -13.78
C PRO A 202 4.05 -26.83 -12.47
N ASP A 203 5.34 -27.12 -12.58
CA ASP A 203 6.21 -27.42 -11.44
C ASP A 203 6.55 -26.19 -10.59
N LEU A 204 6.38 -24.97 -11.12
CA LEU A 204 6.66 -23.72 -10.39
C LEU A 204 5.69 -23.46 -9.23
N ALA A 205 4.46 -23.95 -9.33
CA ALA A 205 3.41 -23.63 -8.37
C ALA A 205 2.35 -24.76 -8.32
N PRO A 206 2.67 -25.88 -7.67
CA PRO A 206 1.79 -27.05 -7.62
C PRO A 206 0.45 -26.71 -6.91
N ALA A 207 -0.62 -27.33 -7.40
CA ALA A 207 -1.92 -27.26 -6.75
C ALA A 207 -1.96 -28.12 -5.48
N LEU A 208 -2.80 -27.77 -4.52
CA LEU A 208 -3.06 -28.59 -3.34
C LEU A 208 -3.63 -29.97 -3.73
N PRO A 209 -3.16 -31.05 -3.06
CA PRO A 209 -3.77 -32.37 -3.17
C PRO A 209 -5.28 -32.30 -2.92
N LYS A 210 -6.02 -33.22 -3.55
CA LYS A 210 -7.49 -33.24 -3.41
C LYS A 210 -7.94 -33.42 -1.96
N GLU A 211 -7.16 -34.09 -1.16
CA GLU A 211 -7.41 -34.40 0.26
C GLU A 211 -7.34 -33.14 1.14
N ASP A 212 -6.47 -32.18 0.77
CA ASP A 212 -6.27 -30.91 1.50
C ASP A 212 -7.22 -29.79 1.05
N ARG A 213 -8.13 -30.08 0.08
CA ARG A 213 -9.05 -29.06 -0.42
C ARG A 213 -10.23 -28.87 0.53
N ALA A 214 -10.44 -27.62 0.93
CA ALA A 214 -11.54 -27.26 1.79
C ALA A 214 -12.91 -27.55 1.18
N SER A 215 -13.84 -27.95 2.03
CA SER A 215 -15.26 -28.09 1.71
C SER A 215 -15.91 -26.70 1.49
N TRP A 216 -17.03 -26.66 0.78
CA TRP A 216 -17.78 -25.43 0.56
C TRP A 216 -18.19 -24.70 1.86
N PRO A 217 -18.69 -25.39 2.91
CA PRO A 217 -19.00 -24.76 4.18
C PRO A 217 -17.79 -24.06 4.85
N GLU A 218 -16.61 -24.69 4.77
CA GLU A 218 -15.37 -24.12 5.29
C GLU A 218 -14.96 -22.85 4.53
N LYS A 219 -15.10 -22.86 3.20
CA LYS A 219 -14.84 -21.67 2.37
C LYS A 219 -15.73 -20.50 2.74
N PHE A 220 -17.02 -20.72 2.90
CA PHE A 220 -17.96 -19.66 3.31
C PHE A 220 -17.73 -19.19 4.74
N ARG A 221 -17.35 -20.08 5.66
CA ARG A 221 -16.97 -19.69 7.03
C ARG A 221 -15.74 -18.80 7.03
N ALA A 222 -14.72 -19.13 6.23
CA ALA A 222 -13.52 -18.30 6.09
C ALA A 222 -13.81 -16.94 5.45
N LEU A 223 -14.75 -16.85 4.51
CA LEU A 223 -15.17 -15.58 3.94
C LEU A 223 -15.81 -14.67 4.99
N ARG A 224 -16.60 -15.24 5.90
CA ARG A 224 -17.26 -14.48 6.95
C ARG A 224 -16.26 -13.81 7.92
N SER A 225 -15.11 -14.45 8.18
CA SER A 225 -14.10 -13.90 9.08
C SER A 225 -13.37 -12.66 8.55
N VAL A 226 -13.43 -12.40 7.24
CA VAL A 226 -12.78 -11.22 6.63
C VAL A 226 -13.77 -10.13 6.20
N LEU A 227 -15.05 -10.38 6.37
CA LEU A 227 -16.10 -9.49 5.86
C LEU A 227 -16.05 -8.12 6.56
N LEU A 228 -15.83 -8.11 7.87
CA LEU A 228 -15.85 -6.91 8.69
C LEU A 228 -14.69 -5.97 8.35
N PRO A 229 -13.42 -6.40 8.31
CA PRO A 229 -12.31 -5.55 7.87
C PRO A 229 -12.47 -5.02 6.43
N ILE A 230 -12.93 -5.85 5.50
CA ILE A 230 -13.18 -5.42 4.12
C ILE A 230 -14.30 -4.38 4.06
N SER A 231 -15.34 -4.52 4.89
CA SER A 231 -16.44 -3.54 4.94
C SER A 231 -15.97 -2.18 5.47
N VAL A 232 -15.04 -2.14 6.43
CA VAL A 232 -14.44 -0.88 6.93
C VAL A 232 -13.74 -0.15 5.79
N VAL A 233 -12.88 -0.85 5.04
CA VAL A 233 -12.17 -0.25 3.90
C VAL A 233 -13.15 0.18 2.81
N GLY A 234 -14.13 -0.66 2.49
CA GLY A 234 -15.15 -0.35 1.50
C GLY A 234 -16.01 0.87 1.87
N MET A 235 -16.35 1.02 3.14
CA MET A 235 -17.09 2.20 3.66
C MET A 235 -16.23 3.47 3.57
N VAL A 236 -14.98 3.41 3.96
CA VAL A 236 -14.03 4.53 3.87
C VAL A 236 -13.86 4.99 2.42
N LEU A 237 -13.55 4.08 1.52
CA LEU A 237 -13.37 4.42 0.11
C LEU A 237 -14.68 4.89 -0.54
N GLY A 238 -15.78 4.20 -0.26
CA GLY A 238 -17.10 4.54 -0.79
C GLY A 238 -17.55 5.92 -0.35
N SER A 239 -17.31 6.32 0.90
CA SER A 239 -17.66 7.66 1.40
C SER A 239 -16.82 8.77 0.76
N ILE A 240 -15.51 8.56 0.56
CA ILE A 240 -14.62 9.53 -0.09
C ILE A 240 -14.98 9.66 -1.59
N MET A 241 -15.08 8.53 -2.29
CA MET A 241 -15.34 8.51 -3.74
C MET A 241 -16.78 8.97 -4.07
N GLY A 242 -17.71 8.71 -3.17
CA GLY A 242 -19.09 9.21 -3.26
C GLY A 242 -19.25 10.69 -2.89
N GLY A 243 -18.19 11.35 -2.42
CA GLY A 243 -18.20 12.77 -2.03
C GLY A 243 -18.99 13.04 -0.75
N LEU A 244 -19.26 12.03 0.07
CA LEU A 244 -20.02 12.14 1.31
C LEU A 244 -19.16 12.69 2.47
N THR A 245 -17.87 12.40 2.47
CA THR A 245 -16.93 12.78 3.53
C THR A 245 -15.62 13.27 2.95
N THR A 246 -14.92 14.09 3.72
CA THR A 246 -13.52 14.43 3.44
C THR A 246 -12.62 13.22 3.75
N PRO A 247 -11.40 13.15 3.19
CA PRO A 247 -10.44 12.08 3.49
C PRO A 247 -10.13 11.95 4.98
N THR A 248 -10.08 13.06 5.71
CA THR A 248 -9.80 13.08 7.15
C THR A 248 -10.97 12.52 7.97
N GLU A 249 -12.19 12.91 7.64
CA GLU A 249 -13.41 12.36 8.29
C GLU A 249 -13.55 10.86 8.01
N ALA A 250 -13.35 10.45 6.76
CA ALA A 250 -13.37 9.04 6.38
C ALA A 250 -12.31 8.22 7.11
N ALA A 251 -11.09 8.78 7.27
CA ALA A 251 -10.02 8.13 8.04
C ALA A 251 -10.40 7.98 9.51
N ALA A 252 -11.01 9.00 10.13
CA ALA A 252 -11.51 8.92 11.51
C ALA A 252 -12.61 7.86 11.67
N MET A 253 -13.57 7.80 10.74
CA MET A 253 -14.58 6.74 10.68
C MET A 253 -13.94 5.36 10.48
N GLY A 254 -12.90 5.27 9.66
CA GLY A 254 -12.13 4.05 9.46
C GLY A 254 -11.46 3.56 10.74
N VAL A 255 -10.88 4.46 11.55
CA VAL A 255 -10.32 4.13 12.87
C VAL A 255 -11.39 3.57 13.78
N LEU A 256 -12.56 4.21 13.88
CA LEU A 256 -13.67 3.70 14.69
C LEU A 256 -14.14 2.33 14.20
N GLY A 257 -14.26 2.13 12.89
CA GLY A 257 -14.60 0.83 12.31
C GLY A 257 -13.54 -0.24 12.60
N ALA A 258 -12.25 0.12 12.58
CA ALA A 258 -11.16 -0.78 12.93
C ALA A 258 -11.18 -1.17 14.42
N LEU A 259 -11.47 -0.22 15.34
CA LEU A 259 -11.62 -0.49 16.76
C LEU A 259 -12.82 -1.41 17.05
N ILE A 260 -13.96 -1.18 16.39
CA ILE A 260 -15.12 -2.08 16.48
C ILE A 260 -14.74 -3.47 15.96
N SER A 261 -14.01 -3.53 14.85
CA SER A 261 -13.51 -4.79 14.30
C SER A 261 -12.63 -5.52 15.32
N ALA A 262 -11.66 -4.84 15.93
CA ALA A 262 -10.80 -5.40 16.96
C ALA A 262 -11.60 -5.93 18.16
N ALA A 263 -12.56 -5.16 18.66
CA ALA A 263 -13.43 -5.58 19.77
C ALA A 263 -14.28 -6.82 19.44
N VAL A 264 -14.76 -6.95 18.19
CA VAL A 264 -15.55 -8.11 17.74
C VAL A 264 -14.67 -9.35 17.59
N TYR A 265 -13.41 -9.20 17.18
CA TYR A 265 -12.47 -10.32 17.08
C TYR A 265 -11.89 -10.74 18.44
N GLY A 266 -12.08 -9.94 19.49
CA GLY A 266 -11.67 -10.26 20.86
C GLY A 266 -10.17 -10.04 21.12
N GLU A 267 -9.54 -9.13 20.36
CA GLU A 267 -8.12 -8.74 20.51
C GLU A 267 -7.97 -7.29 20.99
#